data_f11ff04075dcd0ecab607656df426d61
#
_entry.id   f11ff04075dcd0ecab607656df426d61
#
_cell.length_a   1.000
_cell.length_b   1.000
_cell.length_c   1.000
_cell.angle_alpha   90.00
_cell.angle_beta   90.00
_cell.angle_gamma   90.00
#
_symmetry.space_group_name_H-M   'P 1'
#
loop_
_entity.id
_entity.type
_entity.pdbx_description
1 polymer ?
#
loop_
_entity_poly.entity_id
_entity_poly.type
_entity_poly.pdbx_seq_one_letter_code
_entity_poly.pdbx_strand_id
1 'polypeptide(L)'
;MSPVGLDKLLQALPKKVDPNLLVGFETSDDAGVYRLTDEVALVVTADIITPPVDDPFVFGQIGAANSISDVYAMGGRPVTCLNLLGFPTKELGPEVLQGIVEGALTKITEAEAVLAGGHTTEDEEPKFGLAVTGVVHPEKFWHNKGARQGDVLILTKRIGSGVLFNANLKGLVPEAAMQACIDSLITLNKSAAEVLQQFDVSAVTDITGFGLAGHALEMAKGSDATLELDIDAIPVMAEAANMYDKGVTTGSNLNNRALITGHTRFDRELPGNSGEIFVDPQTSGGLLAALPESQAQEALGRMHDAGLDAARIIGHVLPSSAPDYLVFK
;
A
#
# COMPACT_ATOMS: atom_id res chain seq x y z
N MET A 1 -8.71 -2.54 15.83
CA MET A 1 -10.07 -1.94 15.60
C MET A 1 -10.46 -2.27 14.17
N SER A 2 -11.73 -2.55 13.87
CA SER A 2 -12.11 -2.79 12.47
C SER A 2 -12.05 -1.48 11.65
N PRO A 3 -11.79 -1.53 10.32
CA PRO A 3 -11.79 -0.34 9.46
C PRO A 3 -13.05 0.51 9.60
N VAL A 4 -14.22 -0.15 9.61
CA VAL A 4 -15.54 0.51 9.82
C VAL A 4 -15.65 1.17 11.20
N GLY A 5 -15.01 0.62 12.22
CA GLY A 5 -15.00 1.19 13.57
C GLY A 5 -14.13 2.44 13.68
N LEU A 6 -12.98 2.43 12.98
CA LEU A 6 -12.09 3.59 12.92
C LEU A 6 -12.74 4.74 12.15
N ASP A 7 -13.33 4.46 10.99
CA ASP A 7 -14.02 5.47 10.18
C ASP A 7 -15.14 6.18 10.98
N LYS A 8 -15.99 5.42 11.66
CA LYS A 8 -17.04 6.00 12.54
C LYS A 8 -16.47 6.91 13.64
N LEU A 9 -15.33 6.53 14.21
CA LEU A 9 -14.67 7.32 15.25
C LEU A 9 -14.15 8.64 14.66
N LEU A 10 -13.47 8.58 13.51
CA LEU A 10 -12.92 9.76 12.85
C LEU A 10 -14.01 10.72 12.37
N GLN A 11 -15.13 10.19 11.85
CA GLN A 11 -16.28 11.02 11.45
C GLN A 11 -16.95 11.75 12.63
N ALA A 12 -16.84 11.23 13.85
CA ALA A 12 -17.37 11.86 15.05
C ALA A 12 -16.48 12.99 15.61
N LEU A 13 -15.25 13.13 15.11
CA LEU A 13 -14.35 14.19 15.57
C LEU A 13 -14.80 15.57 15.07
N PRO A 14 -14.65 16.63 15.90
CA PRO A 14 -14.92 17.98 15.44
C PRO A 14 -13.94 18.38 14.35
N LYS A 15 -14.50 18.79 13.20
CA LYS A 15 -13.71 19.20 12.04
C LYS A 15 -13.23 20.64 12.22
N LYS A 16 -11.92 20.84 12.28
CA LYS A 16 -11.32 22.17 12.22
C LYS A 16 -11.01 22.47 10.75
N VAL A 17 -11.69 23.45 10.19
CA VAL A 17 -11.41 23.92 8.83
C VAL A 17 -10.14 24.76 8.85
N ASP A 18 -9.10 24.28 8.13
CA ASP A 18 -7.91 25.04 7.83
C ASP A 18 -7.76 25.08 6.29
N PRO A 19 -7.74 26.27 5.65
CA PRO A 19 -7.68 26.37 4.20
C PRO A 19 -6.37 25.84 3.60
N ASN A 20 -5.34 25.64 4.42
CA ASN A 20 -4.07 25.06 4.00
C ASN A 20 -4.04 23.53 4.14
N LEU A 21 -4.97 22.91 4.87
CA LEU A 21 -5.11 21.45 4.90
C LEU A 21 -5.84 21.01 3.63
N LEU A 22 -5.09 20.58 2.62
CA LEU A 22 -5.62 20.17 1.32
C LEU A 22 -6.20 18.77 1.36
N VAL A 23 -5.56 17.87 2.14
CA VAL A 23 -6.01 16.50 2.40
C VAL A 23 -5.90 16.24 3.90
N GLY A 24 -6.99 15.81 4.51
CA GLY A 24 -7.07 15.45 5.91
C GLY A 24 -7.63 14.04 6.10
N PHE A 25 -7.92 13.66 7.33
CA PHE A 25 -8.41 12.31 7.68
C PHE A 25 -9.83 11.99 7.16
N GLU A 26 -10.53 12.97 6.56
CA GLU A 26 -11.90 12.78 6.09
C GLU A 26 -12.00 12.09 4.73
N THR A 27 -10.92 12.03 3.96
CA THR A 27 -10.92 11.57 2.57
C THR A 27 -10.35 10.18 2.38
N SER A 28 -9.84 9.54 3.44
CA SER A 28 -9.18 8.21 3.37
C SER A 28 -8.06 8.15 2.31
N ASP A 29 -7.43 9.28 1.99
CA ASP A 29 -6.21 9.31 1.17
C ASP A 29 -5.02 8.76 1.98
N ASP A 30 -3.96 8.32 1.30
CA ASP A 30 -2.83 7.62 1.92
C ASP A 30 -2.03 8.50 2.89
N ALA A 31 -1.99 9.83 2.68
CA ALA A 31 -1.33 10.77 3.58
C ALA A 31 -2.06 12.11 3.70
N GLY A 32 -1.79 12.85 4.77
CA GLY A 32 -2.22 14.24 4.91
C GLY A 32 -1.39 15.17 4.03
N VAL A 33 -2.05 16.18 3.42
CA VAL A 33 -1.37 17.20 2.60
C VAL A 33 -1.66 18.59 3.15
N TYR A 34 -0.60 19.32 3.52
CA TYR A 34 -0.71 20.67 4.08
C TYR A 34 0.09 21.69 3.27
N ARG A 35 -0.57 22.71 2.74
CA ARG A 35 0.07 23.79 1.97
C ARG A 35 0.92 24.68 2.88
N LEU A 36 2.21 24.84 2.52
CA LEU A 36 3.09 25.80 3.17
C LEU A 36 3.20 27.10 2.37
N THR A 37 3.29 27.00 1.05
CA THR A 37 3.36 28.12 0.10
C THR A 37 2.52 27.78 -1.14
N ASP A 38 2.48 28.70 -2.11
CA ASP A 38 1.78 28.43 -3.39
C ASP A 38 2.48 27.35 -4.24
N GLU A 39 3.75 27.01 -3.94
CA GLU A 39 4.54 26.04 -4.70
C GLU A 39 4.90 24.77 -3.88
N VAL A 40 4.74 24.81 -2.57
CA VAL A 40 5.15 23.71 -1.68
C VAL A 40 4.04 23.33 -0.73
N ALA A 41 3.68 22.05 -0.73
CA ALA A 41 2.89 21.40 0.30
C ALA A 41 3.68 20.28 0.96
N LEU A 42 3.43 20.05 2.24
CA LEU A 42 3.92 18.87 2.97
C LEU A 42 3.00 17.70 2.71
N VAL A 43 3.58 16.52 2.54
CA VAL A 43 2.93 15.23 2.65
C VAL A 43 3.36 14.63 3.97
N VAL A 44 2.43 14.28 4.86
CA VAL A 44 2.74 13.79 6.20
C VAL A 44 1.98 12.49 6.48
N THR A 45 2.73 11.47 6.89
CA THR A 45 2.18 10.16 7.25
C THR A 45 2.94 9.54 8.42
N ALA A 46 2.35 8.54 9.06
CA ALA A 46 3.00 7.73 10.07
C ALA A 46 2.43 6.31 10.06
N ASP A 47 3.29 5.35 9.79
CA ASP A 47 2.96 3.93 9.76
C ASP A 47 3.86 3.14 10.70
N ILE A 48 3.30 2.07 11.28
CA ILE A 48 4.03 1.14 12.14
C ILE A 48 3.55 -0.29 11.86
N ILE A 49 4.48 -1.24 11.79
CA ILE A 49 4.19 -2.66 11.57
C ILE A 49 4.83 -3.54 12.65
N THR A 50 4.30 -4.74 12.85
CA THR A 50 4.94 -5.82 13.58
C THR A 50 5.88 -6.60 12.67
N PRO A 51 6.89 -7.35 13.19
CA PRO A 51 7.85 -8.07 12.37
C PRO A 51 7.19 -9.12 11.46
N PRO A 52 7.31 -8.98 10.12
CA PRO A 52 6.88 -10.03 9.20
C PRO A 52 7.94 -11.12 9.00
N VAL A 53 9.19 -10.86 9.43
CA VAL A 53 10.36 -11.73 9.32
C VAL A 53 11.19 -11.68 10.59
N ASP A 54 12.03 -12.71 10.82
CA ASP A 54 12.89 -12.80 12.01
C ASP A 54 14.18 -11.96 11.89
N ASP A 55 14.66 -11.68 10.67
CA ASP A 55 15.85 -10.87 10.45
C ASP A 55 15.56 -9.40 10.75
N PRO A 56 16.22 -8.79 11.79
CA PRO A 56 15.92 -7.44 12.19
C PRO A 56 16.32 -6.39 11.14
N PHE A 57 17.36 -6.64 10.33
CA PHE A 57 17.76 -5.73 9.27
C PHE A 57 16.72 -5.71 8.15
N VAL A 58 16.25 -6.88 7.73
CA VAL A 58 15.18 -7.02 6.72
C VAL A 58 13.87 -6.44 7.24
N PHE A 59 13.53 -6.66 8.53
CA PHE A 59 12.36 -6.04 9.14
C PHE A 59 12.43 -4.51 9.09
N GLY A 60 13.59 -3.93 9.42
CA GLY A 60 13.82 -2.48 9.30
C GLY A 60 13.62 -1.96 7.87
N GLN A 61 14.13 -2.70 6.87
CA GLN A 61 13.94 -2.35 5.45
C GLN A 61 12.45 -2.37 5.04
N ILE A 62 11.73 -3.42 5.42
CA ILE A 62 10.29 -3.56 5.10
C ILE A 62 9.49 -2.45 5.76
N GLY A 63 9.70 -2.19 7.07
CA GLY A 63 8.99 -1.15 7.80
C GLY A 63 9.22 0.24 7.23
N ALA A 64 10.47 0.55 6.83
CA ALA A 64 10.78 1.81 6.19
C ALA A 64 10.16 1.92 4.79
N ALA A 65 10.25 0.87 3.96
CA ALA A 65 9.64 0.86 2.63
C ALA A 65 8.12 1.03 2.69
N ASN A 66 7.46 0.39 3.65
CA ASN A 66 6.03 0.52 3.91
C ASN A 66 5.67 1.97 4.28
N SER A 67 6.34 2.54 5.28
CA SER A 67 5.99 3.89 5.78
C SER A 67 6.29 5.02 4.78
N ILE A 68 7.27 4.83 3.88
CA ILE A 68 7.62 5.82 2.85
C ILE A 68 6.64 5.76 1.67
N SER A 69 5.95 4.63 1.49
CA SER A 69 5.08 4.36 0.34
C SER A 69 3.95 5.37 0.18
N ASP A 70 3.30 5.79 1.27
CA ASP A 70 2.23 6.79 1.27
C ASP A 70 2.66 8.10 0.60
N VAL A 71 3.91 8.52 0.83
CA VAL A 71 4.43 9.75 0.19
C VAL A 71 4.50 9.57 -1.32
N TYR A 72 4.90 8.39 -1.81
CA TYR A 72 4.93 8.09 -3.23
C TYR A 72 3.51 7.96 -3.82
N ALA A 73 2.56 7.38 -3.07
CA ALA A 73 1.16 7.27 -3.48
C ALA A 73 0.51 8.65 -3.66
N MET A 74 0.94 9.66 -2.90
CA MET A 74 0.52 11.06 -3.06
C MET A 74 1.29 11.82 -4.14
N GLY A 75 2.18 11.16 -4.92
CA GLY A 75 3.03 11.82 -5.92
C GLY A 75 4.12 12.70 -5.31
N GLY A 76 4.36 12.59 -4.01
CA GLY A 76 5.35 13.35 -3.27
C GLY A 76 6.77 12.76 -3.31
N ARG A 77 7.74 13.54 -2.85
CA ARG A 77 9.12 13.14 -2.62
C ARG A 77 9.41 13.16 -1.12
N PRO A 78 9.81 12.03 -0.51
CA PRO A 78 10.23 11.96 0.89
C PRO A 78 11.39 12.93 1.17
N VAL A 79 11.40 13.55 2.36
CA VAL A 79 12.47 14.49 2.77
C VAL A 79 13.06 14.09 4.11
N THR A 80 12.21 13.86 5.12
CA THR A 80 12.67 13.49 6.45
C THR A 80 11.84 12.35 7.01
N CYS A 81 12.52 11.51 7.82
CA CYS A 81 11.91 10.40 8.54
C CYS A 81 12.25 10.48 10.04
N LEU A 82 11.30 10.10 10.88
CA LEU A 82 11.47 9.86 12.30
C LEU A 82 11.17 8.41 12.60
N ASN A 83 12.04 7.69 13.29
CA ASN A 83 11.78 6.34 13.75
C ASN A 83 10.66 6.33 14.80
N LEU A 84 9.70 5.43 14.62
CA LEU A 84 8.68 5.07 15.60
C LEU A 84 8.93 3.62 16.00
N LEU A 85 9.29 3.38 17.27
CA LEU A 85 9.76 2.07 17.67
C LEU A 85 9.22 1.68 19.05
N GLY A 86 8.50 0.55 19.11
CA GLY A 86 8.20 -0.21 20.32
C GLY A 86 9.18 -1.37 20.42
N PHE A 87 9.86 -1.56 21.58
CA PHE A 87 10.90 -2.56 21.68
C PHE A 87 10.96 -3.23 23.07
N PRO A 88 10.97 -4.57 23.15
CA PRO A 88 11.04 -5.32 24.41
C PRO A 88 12.49 -5.40 24.89
N THR A 89 12.99 -4.36 25.54
CA THR A 89 14.40 -4.24 25.97
C THR A 89 14.83 -5.30 26.97
N LYS A 90 13.89 -5.96 27.62
CA LYS A 90 14.16 -7.05 28.58
C LYS A 90 14.38 -8.41 27.92
N GLU A 91 13.85 -8.59 26.72
CA GLU A 91 13.81 -9.88 26.00
C GLU A 91 14.77 -9.91 24.82
N LEU A 92 14.97 -8.77 24.16
CA LEU A 92 15.83 -8.63 22.98
C LEU A 92 17.00 -7.69 23.25
N GLY A 93 18.18 -8.09 22.77
CA GLY A 93 19.41 -7.32 22.93
C GLY A 93 19.47 -6.08 22.03
N PRO A 94 20.36 -5.14 22.33
CA PRO A 94 20.50 -3.89 21.57
C PRO A 94 20.93 -4.10 20.12
N GLU A 95 21.55 -5.23 19.78
CA GLU A 95 21.93 -5.61 18.43
C GLU A 95 20.73 -5.81 17.51
N VAL A 96 19.59 -6.30 18.04
CA VAL A 96 18.33 -6.44 17.29
C VAL A 96 17.78 -5.06 16.95
N LEU A 97 17.77 -4.15 17.94
CA LEU A 97 17.35 -2.76 17.73
C LEU A 97 18.25 -2.07 16.69
N GLN A 98 19.57 -2.25 16.81
CA GLN A 98 20.53 -1.70 15.86
C GLN A 98 20.28 -2.22 14.45
N GLY A 99 20.05 -3.54 14.28
CA GLY A 99 19.74 -4.15 12.98
C GLY A 99 18.50 -3.52 12.34
N ILE A 100 17.42 -3.32 13.10
CA ILE A 100 16.19 -2.67 12.61
C ILE A 100 16.48 -1.27 12.09
N VAL A 101 17.17 -0.45 12.87
CA VAL A 101 17.47 0.95 12.50
C VAL A 101 18.43 1.02 11.30
N GLU A 102 19.44 0.15 11.24
CA GLU A 102 20.37 0.07 10.10
C GLU A 102 19.65 -0.34 8.82
N GLY A 103 18.74 -1.35 8.88
CA GLY A 103 17.90 -1.75 7.75
C GLY A 103 17.03 -0.60 7.25
N ALA A 104 16.38 0.10 8.17
CA ALA A 104 15.57 1.28 7.84
C ALA A 104 16.41 2.39 7.18
N LEU A 105 17.60 2.67 7.72
CA LEU A 105 18.48 3.71 7.20
C LEU A 105 18.89 3.44 5.74
N THR A 106 19.04 2.16 5.34
CA THR A 106 19.32 1.84 3.93
C THR A 106 18.20 2.30 3.01
N LYS A 107 16.93 2.07 3.40
CA LYS A 107 15.75 2.46 2.59
C LYS A 107 15.49 3.97 2.62
N ILE A 108 15.69 4.62 3.76
CA ILE A 108 15.62 6.08 3.89
C ILE A 108 16.64 6.73 2.96
N THR A 109 17.87 6.19 2.91
CA THR A 109 18.94 6.69 2.03
C THR A 109 18.61 6.45 0.55
N GLU A 110 18.07 5.27 0.19
CA GLU A 110 17.60 4.94 -1.16
C GLU A 110 16.46 5.86 -1.60
N ALA A 111 15.58 6.26 -0.69
CA ALA A 111 14.53 7.24 -0.92
C ALA A 111 15.04 8.68 -1.03
N GLU A 112 16.35 8.92 -0.87
CA GLU A 112 16.99 10.24 -0.82
C GLU A 112 16.45 11.15 0.30
N ALA A 113 15.93 10.52 1.37
CA ALA A 113 15.48 11.19 2.57
C ALA A 113 16.54 11.11 3.68
N VAL A 114 16.32 11.85 4.78
CA VAL A 114 17.21 11.84 5.94
C VAL A 114 16.48 11.36 7.19
N LEU A 115 17.15 10.52 7.98
CA LEU A 115 16.70 10.17 9.32
C LEU A 115 16.99 11.34 10.26
N ALA A 116 15.93 12.01 10.74
CA ALA A 116 16.06 13.22 11.57
C ALA A 116 15.94 12.92 13.07
N GLY A 117 15.71 11.67 13.46
CA GLY A 117 15.55 11.25 14.84
C GLY A 117 14.44 10.23 15.00
N GLY A 118 13.73 10.28 16.12
CA GLY A 118 12.61 9.37 16.39
C GLY A 118 12.33 9.19 17.87
N HIS A 119 11.50 8.21 18.19
CA HIS A 119 11.15 7.87 19.55
C HIS A 119 11.07 6.36 19.74
N THR A 120 11.56 5.88 20.89
CA THR A 120 11.52 4.46 21.27
C THR A 120 10.77 4.33 22.59
N THR A 121 9.83 3.38 22.65
CA THR A 121 9.10 3.03 23.86
C THR A 121 9.32 1.55 24.21
N GLU A 122 9.19 1.21 25.49
CA GLU A 122 9.10 -0.20 25.91
C GLU A 122 7.78 -0.80 25.37
N ASP A 123 7.83 -2.01 24.82
CA ASP A 123 6.66 -2.75 24.34
C ASP A 123 6.85 -4.24 24.63
N GLU A 124 5.79 -5.03 24.48
CA GLU A 124 5.84 -6.50 24.66
C GLU A 124 6.40 -7.21 23.42
N GLU A 125 6.29 -6.59 22.27
CA GLU A 125 6.81 -7.11 20.99
C GLU A 125 7.45 -5.98 20.17
N PRO A 126 8.41 -6.27 19.27
CA PRO A 126 8.95 -5.26 18.39
C PRO A 126 7.85 -4.67 17.49
N LYS A 127 7.81 -3.35 17.41
CA LYS A 127 7.00 -2.59 16.45
C LYS A 127 7.89 -1.53 15.86
N PHE A 128 7.89 -1.42 14.54
CA PHE A 128 8.73 -0.46 13.84
C PHE A 128 8.00 0.18 12.67
N GLY A 129 8.27 1.45 12.49
CA GLY A 129 7.84 2.23 11.35
C GLY A 129 8.43 3.63 11.38
N LEU A 130 7.91 4.48 10.53
CA LEU A 130 8.39 5.85 10.40
C LEU A 130 7.22 6.84 10.43
N ALA A 131 7.46 8.01 11.01
CA ALA A 131 6.74 9.21 10.61
C ALA A 131 7.53 9.86 9.49
N VAL A 132 6.90 10.03 8.34
CA VAL A 132 7.54 10.53 7.11
C VAL A 132 6.97 11.88 6.74
N THR A 133 7.86 12.82 6.42
CA THR A 133 7.50 14.09 5.81
C THR A 133 8.07 14.13 4.41
N GLY A 134 7.20 14.32 3.43
CA GLY A 134 7.53 14.56 2.04
C GLY A 134 7.11 15.95 1.58
N VAL A 135 7.44 16.27 0.34
CA VAL A 135 7.03 17.51 -0.32
C VAL A 135 6.40 17.21 -1.68
N VAL A 136 5.44 18.05 -2.06
CA VAL A 136 4.75 18.01 -3.34
C VAL A 136 4.31 19.41 -3.73
N HIS A 137 4.05 19.65 -5.01
CA HIS A 137 3.38 20.90 -5.42
C HIS A 137 1.89 20.85 -5.04
N PRO A 138 1.31 21.90 -4.42
CA PRO A 138 -0.06 21.87 -3.90
C PRO A 138 -1.16 21.67 -4.95
N GLU A 139 -0.85 21.78 -6.24
CA GLU A 139 -1.78 21.51 -7.34
C GLU A 139 -1.45 20.24 -8.13
N LYS A 140 -0.43 19.47 -7.74
CA LYS A 140 0.05 18.29 -8.50
C LYS A 140 0.15 17.00 -7.69
N PHE A 141 -0.35 17.00 -6.45
CA PHE A 141 -0.39 15.76 -5.69
C PHE A 141 -1.53 14.86 -6.19
N TRP A 142 -1.37 13.58 -5.96
CA TRP A 142 -2.35 12.59 -6.34
C TRP A 142 -3.33 12.34 -5.20
N HIS A 143 -4.47 11.76 -5.56
CA HIS A 143 -5.50 11.28 -4.65
C HIS A 143 -5.80 9.82 -4.94
N ASN A 144 -6.35 9.12 -3.96
CA ASN A 144 -6.94 7.80 -4.19
C ASN A 144 -8.31 7.86 -4.91
N LYS A 145 -8.76 9.03 -5.33
CA LYS A 145 -10.02 9.31 -6.03
C LYS A 145 -9.77 10.15 -7.28
N GLY A 146 -10.75 10.15 -8.19
CA GLY A 146 -10.65 10.93 -9.43
C GLY A 146 -10.38 10.07 -10.66
N ALA A 147 -10.38 8.74 -10.52
CA ALA A 147 -10.36 7.81 -11.65
C ALA A 147 -11.54 8.08 -12.58
N ARG A 148 -11.29 8.07 -13.89
CA ARG A 148 -12.26 8.51 -14.91
C ARG A 148 -12.66 7.34 -15.79
N GLN A 149 -13.91 7.33 -16.24
CA GLN A 149 -14.34 6.38 -17.25
C GLN A 149 -13.39 6.38 -18.46
N GLY A 150 -12.93 5.19 -18.86
CA GLY A 150 -11.96 4.99 -19.93
C GLY A 150 -10.50 4.97 -19.48
N ASP A 151 -10.24 5.22 -18.19
CA ASP A 151 -8.92 4.95 -17.63
C ASP A 151 -8.68 3.44 -17.54
N VAL A 152 -7.42 3.06 -17.57
CA VAL A 152 -6.96 1.71 -17.21
C VAL A 152 -6.29 1.72 -15.85
N LEU A 153 -6.25 0.55 -15.22
CA LEU A 153 -5.67 0.33 -13.90
C LEU A 153 -4.35 -0.41 -14.03
N ILE A 154 -3.27 0.16 -13.52
CA ILE A 154 -1.96 -0.50 -13.43
C ILE A 154 -1.67 -0.82 -11.96
N LEU A 155 -1.30 -2.07 -11.68
CA LEU A 155 -0.77 -2.51 -10.39
C LEU A 155 0.74 -2.79 -10.53
N THR A 156 1.56 -2.19 -9.66
CA THR A 156 3.02 -2.17 -9.85
C THR A 156 3.78 -3.29 -9.15
N LYS A 157 3.19 -3.97 -8.16
CA LYS A 157 3.78 -5.15 -7.48
C LYS A 157 2.78 -6.29 -7.42
N ARG A 158 3.28 -7.50 -7.13
CA ARG A 158 2.47 -8.70 -6.88
C ARG A 158 1.76 -8.60 -5.53
N ILE A 159 0.55 -9.20 -5.42
CA ILE A 159 -0.18 -9.37 -4.17
C ILE A 159 0.03 -10.79 -3.59
N GLY A 160 -0.19 -10.95 -2.29
CA GLY A 160 -0.12 -12.25 -1.60
C GLY A 160 0.86 -12.30 -0.44
N SER A 161 1.41 -11.17 0.00
CA SER A 161 2.41 -11.14 1.09
C SER A 161 1.84 -11.59 2.44
N GLY A 162 0.59 -11.23 2.76
CA GLY A 162 -0.02 -11.56 4.06
C GLY A 162 -0.16 -13.07 4.28
N VAL A 163 -0.72 -13.78 3.30
CA VAL A 163 -0.88 -15.24 3.42
C VAL A 163 0.47 -15.96 3.39
N LEU A 164 1.47 -15.44 2.64
CA LEU A 164 2.81 -16.04 2.63
C LEU A 164 3.49 -15.95 3.99
N PHE A 165 3.41 -14.79 4.69
CA PHE A 165 3.95 -14.68 6.04
C PHE A 165 3.29 -15.67 7.02
N ASN A 166 1.96 -15.75 7.02
CA ASN A 166 1.26 -16.68 7.90
C ASN A 166 1.56 -18.16 7.56
N ALA A 167 1.75 -18.48 6.30
CA ALA A 167 2.15 -19.82 5.88
C ALA A 167 3.61 -20.12 6.23
N ASN A 168 4.49 -19.11 6.16
CA ASN A 168 5.90 -19.25 6.51
C ASN A 168 6.10 -19.57 8.00
N LEU A 169 5.29 -18.98 8.90
CA LEU A 169 5.27 -19.33 10.33
C LEU A 169 4.96 -20.82 10.58
N LYS A 170 4.34 -21.49 9.61
CA LYS A 170 4.02 -22.93 9.65
C LYS A 170 5.02 -23.79 8.86
N GLY A 171 6.06 -23.18 8.31
CA GLY A 171 7.05 -23.86 7.47
C GLY A 171 6.52 -24.39 6.15
N LEU A 172 5.46 -23.78 5.60
CA LEU A 172 4.77 -24.25 4.39
C LEU A 172 5.25 -23.56 3.10
N VAL A 173 5.99 -22.44 3.20
CA VAL A 173 6.44 -21.64 2.05
C VAL A 173 7.84 -22.09 1.63
N PRO A 174 8.08 -22.41 0.36
CA PRO A 174 9.44 -22.63 -0.15
C PRO A 174 10.31 -21.36 0.03
N GLU A 175 11.58 -21.56 0.40
CA GLU A 175 12.54 -20.48 0.66
C GLU A 175 12.62 -19.49 -0.51
N ALA A 176 12.66 -19.98 -1.75
CA ALA A 176 12.71 -19.12 -2.94
C ALA A 176 11.46 -18.23 -3.10
N ALA A 177 10.27 -18.74 -2.75
CA ALA A 177 9.03 -17.95 -2.79
C ALA A 177 9.01 -16.89 -1.69
N MET A 178 9.51 -17.24 -0.48
CA MET A 178 9.61 -16.30 0.62
C MET A 178 10.64 -15.20 0.34
N GLN A 179 11.79 -15.54 -0.26
CA GLN A 179 12.80 -14.56 -0.66
C GLN A 179 12.26 -13.60 -1.70
N ALA A 180 11.56 -14.09 -2.75
CA ALA A 180 10.94 -13.24 -3.75
C ALA A 180 9.84 -12.32 -3.17
N CYS A 181 9.12 -12.78 -2.13
CA CYS A 181 8.20 -11.95 -1.38
C CYS A 181 8.97 -10.82 -0.66
N ILE A 182 9.99 -11.13 0.11
CA ILE A 182 10.84 -10.16 0.82
C ILE A 182 11.43 -9.13 -0.15
N ASP A 183 11.99 -9.57 -1.27
CA ASP A 183 12.57 -8.69 -2.28
C ASP A 183 11.55 -7.68 -2.82
N SER A 184 10.30 -8.11 -3.00
CA SER A 184 9.20 -7.21 -3.39
C SER A 184 8.88 -6.18 -2.30
N LEU A 185 8.86 -6.58 -1.02
CA LEU A 185 8.49 -5.70 0.08
C LEU A 185 9.55 -4.64 0.39
N ILE A 186 10.83 -4.98 0.27
CA ILE A 186 11.93 -4.02 0.45
C ILE A 186 12.11 -3.08 -0.75
N THR A 187 11.47 -3.36 -1.89
CA THR A 187 11.49 -2.48 -3.07
C THR A 187 10.63 -1.24 -2.81
N LEU A 188 11.22 -0.05 -2.90
CA LEU A 188 10.48 1.21 -2.77
C LEU A 188 9.53 1.43 -3.95
N ASN A 189 8.39 2.08 -3.70
CA ASN A 189 7.49 2.55 -4.76
C ASN A 189 8.02 3.79 -5.50
N LYS A 190 9.28 4.20 -5.24
CA LYS A 190 9.97 5.35 -5.84
C LYS A 190 9.93 5.32 -7.36
N SER A 191 10.49 4.26 -7.97
CA SER A 191 10.56 4.16 -9.44
C SER A 191 9.17 4.14 -10.09
N ALA A 192 8.18 3.52 -9.45
CA ALA A 192 6.80 3.53 -9.93
C ALA A 192 6.23 4.96 -9.92
N ALA A 193 6.40 5.70 -8.84
CA ALA A 193 5.96 7.08 -8.74
C ALA A 193 6.68 8.00 -9.73
N GLU A 194 8.00 7.86 -9.89
CA GLU A 194 8.79 8.65 -10.86
C GLU A 194 8.36 8.40 -12.31
N VAL A 195 7.99 7.16 -12.67
CA VAL A 195 7.42 6.86 -13.97
C VAL A 195 6.04 7.49 -14.11
N LEU A 196 5.14 7.28 -13.13
CA LEU A 196 3.77 7.80 -13.14
C LEU A 196 3.71 9.32 -13.24
N GLN A 197 4.66 10.06 -12.63
CA GLN A 197 4.74 11.52 -12.72
C GLN A 197 4.92 12.07 -14.15
N GLN A 198 5.23 11.21 -15.12
CA GLN A 198 5.39 11.57 -16.53
C GLN A 198 4.09 11.42 -17.33
N PHE A 199 2.99 11.01 -16.71
CA PHE A 199 1.71 10.70 -17.31
C PHE A 199 0.56 11.46 -16.63
N ASP A 200 -0.60 11.51 -17.30
CA ASP A 200 -1.81 12.17 -16.78
C ASP A 200 -2.58 11.23 -15.82
N VAL A 201 -1.98 10.93 -14.70
CA VAL A 201 -2.56 10.04 -13.71
C VAL A 201 -3.80 10.66 -13.06
N SER A 202 -4.90 9.93 -13.01
CA SER A 202 -6.20 10.37 -12.50
C SER A 202 -6.39 10.05 -11.01
N ALA A 203 -5.89 8.89 -10.56
CA ALA A 203 -5.94 8.45 -9.17
C ALA A 203 -4.80 7.48 -8.87
N VAL A 204 -4.28 7.51 -7.65
CA VAL A 204 -3.27 6.55 -7.14
C VAL A 204 -3.57 6.23 -5.69
N THR A 205 -3.29 5.01 -5.29
CA THR A 205 -3.16 4.56 -3.89
C THR A 205 -2.12 3.46 -3.84
N ASP A 206 -1.53 3.19 -2.68
CA ASP A 206 -0.76 1.97 -2.48
C ASP A 206 -1.62 0.84 -1.90
N ILE A 207 -1.20 -0.39 -2.12
CA ILE A 207 -1.96 -1.57 -1.66
C ILE A 207 -1.35 -2.08 -0.37
N THR A 208 -2.08 -1.86 0.73
CA THR A 208 -1.64 -2.26 2.07
C THR A 208 -2.67 -3.12 2.80
N GLY A 209 -2.99 -2.83 4.04
CA GLY A 209 -3.74 -3.69 4.96
C GLY A 209 -5.14 -4.10 4.54
N PHE A 210 -5.81 -3.34 3.68
CA PHE A 210 -7.16 -3.69 3.18
C PHE A 210 -7.14 -4.62 1.97
N GLY A 211 -5.94 -4.93 1.45
CA GLY A 211 -5.77 -5.73 0.24
C GLY A 211 -6.19 -5.00 -1.03
N LEU A 212 -5.95 -5.62 -2.18
CA LEU A 212 -6.27 -5.02 -3.48
C LEU A 212 -7.74 -4.60 -3.57
N ALA A 213 -8.65 -5.47 -3.16
CA ALA A 213 -10.08 -5.20 -3.28
C ALA A 213 -10.55 -4.07 -2.34
N GLY A 214 -9.97 -3.93 -1.14
CA GLY A 214 -10.31 -2.85 -0.22
C GLY A 214 -9.89 -1.49 -0.74
N HIS A 215 -8.63 -1.33 -1.15
CA HIS A 215 -8.12 -0.07 -1.70
C HIS A 215 -8.74 0.28 -3.06
N ALA A 216 -8.98 -0.73 -3.93
CA ALA A 216 -9.73 -0.52 -5.17
C ALA A 216 -11.17 -0.05 -4.90
N LEU A 217 -11.82 -0.54 -3.84
CA LEU A 217 -13.16 -0.08 -3.44
C LEU A 217 -13.16 1.37 -2.98
N GLU A 218 -12.14 1.79 -2.22
CA GLU A 218 -11.97 3.19 -1.82
C GLU A 218 -11.80 4.09 -3.05
N MET A 219 -10.93 3.70 -3.99
CA MET A 219 -10.75 4.41 -5.27
C MET A 219 -12.05 4.48 -6.07
N ALA A 220 -12.76 3.38 -6.21
CA ALA A 220 -14.02 3.31 -6.96
C ALA A 220 -15.09 4.24 -6.36
N LYS A 221 -15.33 4.16 -5.05
CA LYS A 221 -16.30 4.99 -4.33
C LYS A 221 -15.92 6.46 -4.36
N GLY A 222 -14.65 6.79 -4.11
CA GLY A 222 -14.14 8.15 -4.14
C GLY A 222 -14.24 8.80 -5.52
N SER A 223 -14.22 7.99 -6.58
CA SER A 223 -14.30 8.41 -7.98
C SER A 223 -15.72 8.37 -8.56
N ASP A 224 -16.71 7.87 -7.82
CA ASP A 224 -18.07 7.55 -8.33
C ASP A 224 -18.00 6.74 -9.63
N ALA A 225 -17.18 5.70 -9.64
CA ALA A 225 -16.91 4.84 -10.79
C ALA A 225 -16.99 3.36 -10.41
N THR A 226 -17.03 2.48 -11.40
CA THR A 226 -16.86 1.04 -11.21
C THR A 226 -15.49 0.63 -11.73
N LEU A 227 -14.72 -0.09 -10.92
CA LEU A 227 -13.46 -0.68 -11.35
C LEU A 227 -13.70 -2.14 -11.78
N GLU A 228 -13.45 -2.42 -13.04
CA GLU A 228 -13.48 -3.76 -13.61
C GLU A 228 -12.04 -4.32 -13.58
N LEU A 229 -11.85 -5.42 -12.85
CA LEU A 229 -10.56 -6.04 -12.61
C LEU A 229 -10.50 -7.40 -13.32
N ASP A 230 -9.49 -7.60 -14.14
CA ASP A 230 -9.18 -8.87 -14.81
C ASP A 230 -8.41 -9.77 -13.85
N ILE A 231 -9.08 -10.81 -13.35
CA ILE A 231 -8.56 -11.77 -12.39
C ILE A 231 -7.24 -12.41 -12.89
N ASP A 232 -7.17 -12.72 -14.18
CA ASP A 232 -6.03 -13.41 -14.77
C ASP A 232 -4.84 -12.48 -15.03
N ALA A 233 -5.08 -11.16 -15.09
CA ALA A 233 -4.05 -10.14 -15.24
C ALA A 233 -3.44 -9.69 -13.89
N ILE A 234 -4.13 -9.91 -12.77
CA ILE A 234 -3.64 -9.51 -11.45
C ILE A 234 -2.37 -10.31 -11.09
N PRO A 235 -1.22 -9.65 -10.88
CA PRO A 235 0.01 -10.35 -10.56
C PRO A 235 -0.01 -10.86 -9.11
N VAL A 236 0.12 -12.18 -8.94
CA VAL A 236 0.12 -12.86 -7.65
C VAL A 236 1.50 -13.41 -7.34
N MET A 237 1.92 -13.36 -6.09
CA MET A 237 3.16 -13.96 -5.60
C MET A 237 3.09 -15.49 -5.72
N ALA A 238 4.22 -16.10 -6.08
CA ALA A 238 4.32 -17.56 -6.15
C ALA A 238 3.87 -18.19 -4.84
N GLU A 239 3.11 -19.27 -4.92
CA GLU A 239 2.55 -20.05 -3.81
C GLU A 239 1.41 -19.34 -3.02
N ALA A 240 1.17 -18.04 -3.15
CA ALA A 240 0.18 -17.34 -2.34
C ALA A 240 -1.24 -17.93 -2.51
N ALA A 241 -1.69 -18.13 -3.73
CA ALA A 241 -2.99 -18.76 -3.99
C ALA A 241 -3.06 -20.18 -3.45
N ASN A 242 -1.98 -20.99 -3.61
CA ASN A 242 -1.87 -22.34 -3.05
C ASN A 242 -2.00 -22.38 -1.53
N MET A 243 -1.56 -21.33 -0.83
CA MET A 243 -1.70 -21.29 0.63
C MET A 243 -3.15 -21.11 1.05
N TYR A 244 -3.93 -20.32 0.33
CA TYR A 244 -5.37 -20.21 0.55
C TYR A 244 -6.10 -21.53 0.27
N ASP A 245 -5.73 -22.25 -0.79
CA ASP A 245 -6.30 -23.58 -1.09
C ASP A 245 -5.96 -24.62 -0.02
N LYS A 246 -4.80 -24.49 0.65
CA LYS A 246 -4.43 -25.29 1.82
C LYS A 246 -5.11 -24.83 3.12
N GLY A 247 -5.99 -23.81 3.08
CA GLY A 247 -6.72 -23.32 4.24
C GLY A 247 -5.91 -22.38 5.14
N VAL A 248 -4.77 -21.85 4.67
CA VAL A 248 -4.07 -20.77 5.37
C VAL A 248 -4.80 -19.47 5.10
N THR A 249 -4.98 -18.62 6.10
CA THR A 249 -5.62 -17.32 5.99
C THR A 249 -4.93 -16.32 6.92
N THR A 250 -5.21 -15.04 6.79
CA THR A 250 -4.72 -14.00 7.71
C THR A 250 -5.82 -13.55 8.67
N GLY A 251 -5.42 -12.92 9.77
CA GLY A 251 -6.38 -12.34 10.72
C GLY A 251 -7.24 -11.21 10.12
N SER A 252 -6.80 -10.57 9.04
CA SER A 252 -7.47 -9.44 8.42
C SER A 252 -8.47 -9.84 7.34
N ASN A 253 -8.34 -11.02 6.73
CA ASN A 253 -9.19 -11.43 5.60
C ASN A 253 -10.69 -11.30 5.89
N LEU A 254 -11.15 -11.72 7.08
CA LEU A 254 -12.55 -11.64 7.45
C LEU A 254 -13.08 -10.19 7.44
N ASN A 255 -12.30 -9.27 8.00
CA ASN A 255 -12.66 -7.85 8.05
C ASN A 255 -12.61 -7.21 6.66
N ASN A 256 -11.59 -7.53 5.87
CA ASN A 256 -11.41 -7.01 4.51
C ASN A 256 -12.52 -7.52 3.59
N ARG A 257 -12.92 -8.80 3.73
CA ARG A 257 -14.07 -9.35 3.01
C ARG A 257 -15.37 -8.64 3.39
N ALA A 258 -15.58 -8.37 4.68
CA ALA A 258 -16.76 -7.64 5.14
C ALA A 258 -16.80 -6.21 4.56
N LEU A 259 -15.64 -5.56 4.36
CA LEU A 259 -15.54 -4.23 3.77
C LEU A 259 -16.08 -4.19 2.33
N ILE A 260 -15.77 -5.21 1.52
CA ILE A 260 -16.15 -5.26 0.11
C ILE A 260 -17.53 -5.91 -0.13
N THR A 261 -18.11 -6.56 0.88
CA THR A 261 -19.40 -7.26 0.76
C THR A 261 -20.53 -6.29 0.40
N GLY A 262 -21.31 -6.64 -0.63
CA GLY A 262 -22.39 -5.80 -1.16
C GLY A 262 -21.93 -4.67 -2.08
N HIS A 263 -20.63 -4.60 -2.36
CA HIS A 263 -20.01 -3.63 -3.25
C HIS A 263 -19.18 -4.28 -4.37
N THR A 264 -19.10 -5.60 -4.36
CA THR A 264 -18.27 -6.37 -5.29
C THR A 264 -19.08 -7.48 -5.93
N ARG A 265 -18.90 -7.63 -7.25
CA ARG A 265 -19.43 -8.72 -8.05
C ARG A 265 -18.29 -9.51 -8.69
N PHE A 266 -18.42 -10.84 -8.69
CA PHE A 266 -17.56 -11.74 -9.45
C PHE A 266 -18.35 -12.28 -10.62
N ASP A 267 -17.90 -12.05 -11.86
CA ASP A 267 -18.57 -12.50 -13.08
C ASP A 267 -18.29 -13.97 -13.39
N ARG A 268 -17.37 -14.60 -12.65
CA ARG A 268 -17.10 -16.04 -12.69
C ARG A 268 -16.94 -16.63 -11.29
N GLU A 269 -17.29 -17.90 -11.15
CA GLU A 269 -16.97 -18.64 -9.92
C GLU A 269 -15.45 -18.84 -9.79
N LEU A 270 -14.95 -18.59 -8.58
CA LEU A 270 -13.56 -18.83 -8.26
C LEU A 270 -13.41 -20.18 -7.54
N PRO A 271 -12.46 -21.02 -7.95
CA PRO A 271 -12.26 -22.32 -7.32
C PRO A 271 -11.79 -22.15 -5.87
N GLY A 272 -12.36 -22.98 -4.97
CA GLY A 272 -11.92 -23.06 -3.57
C GLY A 272 -11.91 -21.71 -2.83
N ASN A 273 -10.77 -21.37 -2.27
CA ASN A 273 -10.55 -20.11 -1.54
C ASN A 273 -9.73 -19.09 -2.34
N SER A 274 -9.60 -19.26 -3.66
CA SER A 274 -8.72 -18.40 -4.47
C SER A 274 -9.13 -16.93 -4.47
N GLY A 275 -10.39 -16.62 -4.21
CA GLY A 275 -10.87 -15.23 -4.06
C GLY A 275 -10.32 -14.49 -2.83
N GLU A 276 -9.82 -15.21 -1.83
CA GLU A 276 -9.21 -14.62 -0.63
C GLU A 276 -7.97 -13.79 -0.93
N ILE A 277 -7.28 -14.07 -2.04
CA ILE A 277 -6.09 -13.33 -2.47
C ILE A 277 -6.37 -11.85 -2.72
N PHE A 278 -7.58 -11.48 -3.12
CA PHE A 278 -7.93 -10.09 -3.41
C PHE A 278 -8.17 -9.25 -2.14
N VAL A 279 -8.46 -9.92 -1.02
CA VAL A 279 -8.63 -9.30 0.30
C VAL A 279 -7.45 -9.60 1.24
N ASP A 280 -6.40 -10.24 0.73
CA ASP A 280 -5.16 -10.50 1.46
C ASP A 280 -4.49 -9.18 1.86
N PRO A 281 -4.22 -8.93 3.15
CA PRO A 281 -3.51 -7.71 3.55
C PRO A 281 -2.10 -7.72 2.98
N GLN A 282 -1.66 -6.59 2.45
CA GLN A 282 -0.30 -6.42 1.96
C GLN A 282 0.51 -5.59 2.94
N THR A 283 1.80 -5.89 3.04
CA THR A 283 2.80 -5.01 3.65
C THR A 283 3.66 -4.46 2.52
N SER A 284 3.89 -3.17 2.47
CA SER A 284 4.69 -2.52 1.42
C SER A 284 4.31 -2.98 0.00
N GLY A 285 3.01 -3.00 -0.30
CA GLY A 285 2.50 -3.39 -1.62
C GLY A 285 2.83 -2.36 -2.71
N GLY A 286 2.35 -2.64 -3.92
CA GLY A 286 2.55 -1.76 -5.07
C GLY A 286 1.55 -0.63 -5.13
N LEU A 287 1.80 0.32 -6.03
CA LEU A 287 0.82 1.35 -6.38
C LEU A 287 -0.24 0.77 -7.30
N LEU A 288 -1.50 1.15 -7.04
CA LEU A 288 -2.62 1.01 -7.97
C LEU A 288 -2.87 2.39 -8.57
N ALA A 289 -2.66 2.53 -9.87
CA ALA A 289 -2.80 3.80 -10.57
C ALA A 289 -3.85 3.72 -11.68
N ALA A 290 -4.70 4.74 -11.79
CA ALA A 290 -5.63 4.95 -12.89
C ALA A 290 -5.08 6.04 -13.81
N LEU A 291 -5.02 5.77 -15.13
CA LEU A 291 -4.53 6.72 -16.14
C LEU A 291 -5.20 6.45 -17.50
N PRO A 292 -5.21 7.45 -18.43
CA PRO A 292 -5.84 7.29 -19.73
C PRO A 292 -5.32 6.08 -20.50
N GLU A 293 -6.21 5.31 -21.11
CA GLU A 293 -5.88 4.10 -21.90
C GLU A 293 -4.80 4.39 -22.97
N SER A 294 -4.85 5.58 -23.58
CA SER A 294 -3.88 6.00 -24.62
C SER A 294 -2.44 6.10 -24.11
N GLN A 295 -2.24 6.22 -22.80
CA GLN A 295 -0.90 6.36 -22.17
C GLN A 295 -0.45 5.07 -21.48
N ALA A 296 -1.34 4.12 -21.24
CA ALA A 296 -1.11 2.98 -20.36
C ALA A 296 -0.01 2.03 -20.84
N GLN A 297 0.05 1.74 -22.14
CA GLN A 297 1.08 0.85 -22.68
C GLN A 297 2.48 1.48 -22.62
N GLU A 298 2.59 2.80 -22.84
CA GLU A 298 3.84 3.51 -22.69
C GLU A 298 4.27 3.54 -21.22
N ALA A 299 3.35 3.84 -20.29
CA ALA A 299 3.61 3.83 -18.86
C ALA A 299 4.10 2.46 -18.39
N LEU A 300 3.40 1.38 -18.80
CA LEU A 300 3.79 0.00 -18.47
C LEU A 300 5.18 -0.34 -19.04
N GLY A 301 5.48 0.04 -20.27
CA GLY A 301 6.79 -0.16 -20.89
C GLY A 301 7.90 0.53 -20.09
N ARG A 302 7.70 1.81 -19.70
CA ARG A 302 8.67 2.56 -18.86
C ARG A 302 8.83 1.96 -17.46
N MET A 303 7.76 1.39 -16.88
CA MET A 303 7.86 0.66 -15.62
C MET A 303 8.73 -0.58 -15.75
N HIS A 304 8.58 -1.36 -16.83
CA HIS A 304 9.42 -2.52 -17.09
C HIS A 304 10.89 -2.11 -17.35
N ASP A 305 11.13 -1.05 -18.10
CA ASP A 305 12.47 -0.49 -18.33
C ASP A 305 13.14 -0.02 -17.03
N ALA A 306 12.33 0.41 -16.04
CA ALA A 306 12.75 0.78 -14.69
C ALA A 306 12.92 -0.43 -13.73
N GLY A 307 12.78 -1.68 -14.25
CA GLY A 307 12.93 -2.91 -13.47
C GLY A 307 11.67 -3.33 -12.68
N LEU A 308 10.51 -2.73 -12.95
CA LEU A 308 9.25 -3.11 -12.31
C LEU A 308 8.56 -4.25 -13.08
N ASP A 309 9.23 -5.38 -13.23
CA ASP A 309 8.78 -6.52 -14.07
C ASP A 309 7.42 -7.10 -13.65
N ALA A 310 6.99 -6.84 -12.42
CA ALA A 310 5.70 -7.28 -11.91
C ALA A 310 4.53 -6.37 -12.32
N ALA A 311 4.80 -5.15 -12.80
CA ALA A 311 3.76 -4.20 -13.17
C ALA A 311 2.86 -4.78 -14.28
N ARG A 312 1.54 -4.62 -14.13
CA ARG A 312 0.52 -5.11 -15.08
C ARG A 312 -0.63 -4.13 -15.19
N ILE A 313 -1.21 -4.04 -16.38
CA ILE A 313 -2.56 -3.52 -16.55
C ILE A 313 -3.49 -4.61 -16.03
N ILE A 314 -4.31 -4.28 -15.03
CA ILE A 314 -5.17 -5.24 -14.33
C ILE A 314 -6.67 -4.93 -14.50
N GLY A 315 -7.03 -3.91 -15.25
CA GLY A 315 -8.44 -3.57 -15.40
C GLY A 315 -8.70 -2.20 -15.98
N HIS A 316 -9.97 -1.81 -15.95
CA HIS A 316 -10.48 -0.59 -16.54
C HIS A 316 -11.45 0.13 -15.60
N VAL A 317 -11.58 1.43 -15.81
CA VAL A 317 -12.57 2.27 -15.11
C VAL A 317 -13.81 2.43 -15.97
N LEU A 318 -14.94 1.98 -15.44
CA LEU A 318 -16.26 2.00 -16.10
C LEU A 318 -17.16 3.07 -15.47
N PRO A 319 -18.27 3.46 -16.13
CA PRO A 319 -19.31 4.24 -15.47
C PRO A 319 -19.78 3.58 -14.19
N SER A 320 -20.15 4.38 -13.19
CA SER A 320 -20.65 3.87 -11.91
C SER A 320 -21.84 2.93 -12.10
N SER A 321 -21.78 1.75 -11.53
CA SER A 321 -22.87 0.76 -11.50
C SER A 321 -23.23 0.39 -10.05
N ALA A 322 -23.27 1.38 -9.15
CA ALA A 322 -23.58 1.17 -7.74
C ALA A 322 -24.82 0.26 -7.55
N PRO A 323 -24.80 -0.67 -6.58
CA PRO A 323 -23.77 -0.81 -5.54
C PRO A 323 -22.51 -1.58 -5.96
N ASP A 324 -22.43 -2.11 -7.19
CA ASP A 324 -21.29 -2.89 -7.69
C ASP A 324 -20.15 -1.95 -8.12
N TYR A 325 -19.40 -1.46 -7.14
CA TYR A 325 -18.23 -0.61 -7.38
C TYR A 325 -17.01 -1.39 -7.89
N LEU A 326 -16.94 -2.70 -7.57
CA LEU A 326 -15.91 -3.61 -8.07
C LEU A 326 -16.52 -4.75 -8.86
N VAL A 327 -15.96 -5.03 -10.02
CA VAL A 327 -16.32 -6.18 -10.86
C VAL A 327 -15.08 -6.97 -11.18
N PHE A 328 -15.01 -8.23 -10.73
CA PHE A 328 -13.94 -9.16 -11.06
C PHE A 328 -14.35 -10.08 -12.19
N LYS A 329 -13.63 -10.05 -13.32
CA LYS A 329 -13.86 -10.87 -14.53
C LYS A 329 -12.89 -12.02 -14.68
#